data_ddd56817f40dec3e21126304d6abfe51
#
_entry.id   ddd56817f40dec3e21126304d6abfe51
#
_cell.length_a   1.000
_cell.length_b   1.000
_cell.length_c   1.000
_cell.angle_alpha   90.00
_cell.angle_beta   90.00
_cell.angle_gamma   90.00
#
_symmetry.space_group_name_H-M   'P 1'
#
loop_
_entity.id
_entity.type
_entity.pdbx_description
1 polymer ?
#
loop_
_entity_poly.entity_id
_entity_poly.type
_entity_poly.pdbx_seq_one_letter_code
_entity_poly.pdbx_strand_id
1 'polypeptide(L)'
;MKTRNITTAALLFALGSMAACAADAPGGIDPNNPDNPPGPDDVTNLSMGGKYEINSKFDIASNMPGTVGDVFREIVDATNGTSDPAEYLIMKALEQMPAGSLKNSLQGAVPFVSGYLNDRLVAFAPNFVTKMKLIGTTLDDATKNFGLISELNVSGAPGALTSVHTLTGVEFKIQNNQIPFMFADYNSPNVVANGVGIKLETNGKVTISDHKLPLSYGKVVRIALDEAVIPLVDSQARNLNELFVNLVDCQQVGIKIAEALNINSPSAFESACNGGLTLAAGAIYNKINAIDAAALDFKINGTAKCSDANRDDKYDTIARGAWAGKLGYAGVDANLATATFAGKSM
;
A
#
# COMPACT_ATOMS: atom_id res chain seq x y z
N MET A 1 -23.44 2.53 -21.15
CA MET A 1 -23.48 1.64 -20.00
C MET A 1 -22.89 0.29 -20.41
N LYS A 2 -21.64 0.04 -20.09
CA LYS A 2 -20.99 -1.27 -20.30
C LYS A 2 -20.85 -1.89 -18.92
N THR A 3 -21.69 -2.87 -18.62
CA THR A 3 -21.56 -3.74 -17.48
C THR A 3 -20.29 -4.56 -17.64
N ARG A 4 -19.25 -4.25 -16.88
CA ARG A 4 -18.09 -5.13 -16.72
C ARG A 4 -18.48 -6.23 -15.72
N ASN A 5 -18.72 -7.41 -16.26
CA ASN A 5 -18.76 -8.63 -15.44
C ASN A 5 -17.34 -8.84 -14.89
N ILE A 6 -17.16 -8.60 -13.62
CA ILE A 6 -15.97 -9.04 -12.89
C ILE A 6 -16.15 -10.53 -12.67
N THR A 7 -15.60 -11.29 -13.60
CA THR A 7 -15.41 -12.74 -13.40
C THR A 7 -14.34 -12.87 -12.33
N THR A 8 -14.74 -13.30 -11.16
CA THR A 8 -13.85 -13.66 -10.07
C THR A 8 -13.03 -14.86 -10.52
N ALA A 9 -11.90 -14.62 -11.15
CA ALA A 9 -10.90 -15.65 -11.37
C ALA A 9 -10.24 -15.91 -10.02
N ALA A 10 -10.77 -16.90 -9.30
CA ALA A 10 -10.08 -17.50 -8.18
C ALA A 10 -8.83 -18.20 -8.73
N LEU A 11 -7.71 -17.48 -8.80
CA LEU A 11 -6.41 -18.10 -8.99
C LEU A 11 -6.08 -18.81 -7.68
N LEU A 12 -6.32 -20.11 -7.67
CA LEU A 12 -5.75 -21.04 -6.70
C LEU A 12 -4.23 -21.04 -6.91
N PHE A 13 -3.52 -20.15 -6.24
CA PHE A 13 -2.10 -20.32 -6.01
C PHE A 13 -1.94 -21.47 -5.02
N ALA A 14 -1.53 -22.61 -5.55
CA ALA A 14 -1.02 -23.69 -4.75
C ALA A 14 0.11 -23.14 -3.88
N LEU A 15 -0.12 -23.12 -2.56
CA LEU A 15 0.91 -22.98 -1.55
C LEU A 15 1.89 -24.14 -1.75
N GLY A 16 2.91 -23.92 -2.60
CA GLY A 16 4.09 -24.74 -2.63
C GLY A 16 4.70 -24.70 -1.24
N SER A 17 4.56 -25.81 -0.52
CA SER A 17 5.24 -26.07 0.73
C SER A 17 6.68 -25.59 0.62
N MET A 18 7.08 -24.64 1.47
CA MET A 18 8.48 -24.35 1.75
C MET A 18 9.07 -25.62 2.35
N ALA A 19 9.62 -26.49 1.48
CA ALA A 19 10.54 -27.51 1.92
C ALA A 19 11.73 -26.76 2.51
N ALA A 20 11.86 -26.80 3.82
CA ALA A 20 13.07 -26.41 4.48
C ALA A 20 14.21 -27.22 3.85
N CYS A 21 15.12 -26.55 3.13
CA CYS A 21 16.37 -27.17 2.72
C CYS A 21 17.11 -27.55 3.99
N ALA A 22 17.00 -28.83 4.35
CA ALA A 22 17.95 -29.44 5.26
C ALA A 22 19.34 -29.26 4.64
N ALA A 23 20.29 -28.76 5.42
CA ALA A 23 21.67 -28.71 5.01
C ALA A 23 22.13 -30.17 4.87
N ASP A 24 22.30 -30.61 3.63
CA ASP A 24 22.94 -31.89 3.36
C ASP A 24 24.39 -31.81 3.84
N ALA A 25 24.76 -32.78 4.65
CA ALA A 25 26.14 -33.01 5.02
C ALA A 25 26.99 -33.24 3.73
N PRO A 26 28.26 -32.83 3.69
CA PRO A 26 29.09 -33.01 2.54
C PRO A 26 29.34 -34.50 2.33
N GLY A 27 28.56 -35.12 1.44
CA GLY A 27 28.83 -36.44 0.89
C GLY A 27 30.03 -36.35 -0.06
N GLY A 28 31.09 -37.07 0.23
CA GLY A 28 32.27 -37.08 -0.61
C GLY A 28 31.92 -37.54 -2.05
N ILE A 29 32.27 -36.70 -3.01
CA ILE A 29 32.11 -36.96 -4.44
C ILE A 29 33.14 -38.01 -4.84
N ASP A 30 32.67 -39.11 -5.43
CA ASP A 30 33.55 -40.04 -6.14
C ASP A 30 33.78 -39.50 -7.57
N PRO A 31 35.01 -38.99 -7.88
CA PRO A 31 35.26 -38.34 -9.17
C PRO A 31 35.24 -39.33 -10.37
N ASN A 32 35.02 -40.62 -10.14
CA ASN A 32 35.01 -41.66 -11.17
C ASN A 32 33.60 -42.22 -11.44
N ASN A 33 32.55 -41.68 -10.86
CA ASN A 33 31.18 -42.12 -11.14
C ASN A 33 30.51 -41.22 -12.20
N PRO A 34 30.35 -41.67 -13.47
CA PRO A 34 29.76 -40.89 -14.53
C PRO A 34 28.24 -40.64 -14.35
N ASP A 35 27.59 -41.34 -13.42
CA ASP A 35 26.17 -41.21 -13.13
C ASP A 35 25.90 -40.25 -11.93
N ASN A 36 26.94 -39.65 -11.38
CA ASN A 36 26.77 -38.66 -10.32
C ASN A 36 26.45 -37.30 -10.98
N PRO A 37 25.22 -36.78 -10.85
CA PRO A 37 24.94 -35.48 -11.40
C PRO A 37 25.87 -34.45 -10.75
N PRO A 38 26.38 -33.42 -11.49
CA PRO A 38 27.27 -32.42 -10.94
C PRO A 38 26.63 -31.86 -9.66
N GLY A 39 27.42 -31.86 -8.60
CA GLY A 39 26.96 -31.34 -7.29
C GLY A 39 26.63 -29.87 -7.42
N PRO A 40 25.90 -29.29 -6.43
CA PRO A 40 25.56 -27.86 -6.43
C PRO A 40 26.77 -26.93 -6.45
N ASP A 41 27.98 -27.44 -6.44
CA ASP A 41 29.24 -26.69 -6.41
C ASP A 41 29.92 -26.52 -7.78
N ASP A 42 29.39 -27.10 -8.86
CA ASP A 42 29.92 -26.91 -10.24
C ASP A 42 29.44 -25.58 -10.86
N VAL A 43 29.44 -24.51 -10.07
CA VAL A 43 28.86 -23.19 -10.38
C VAL A 43 29.84 -22.30 -11.18
N THR A 44 30.77 -22.85 -11.93
CA THR A 44 31.82 -22.02 -12.52
C THR A 44 31.38 -21.15 -13.70
N ASN A 45 30.15 -21.30 -14.25
CA ASN A 45 29.69 -20.50 -15.38
C ASN A 45 28.21 -20.15 -15.43
N LEU A 46 27.48 -20.20 -14.30
CA LEU A 46 26.06 -19.80 -14.29
C LEU A 46 25.86 -18.34 -14.70
N SER A 47 24.92 -18.11 -15.60
CA SER A 47 24.58 -16.76 -16.07
C SER A 47 23.34 -16.23 -15.37
N MET A 48 23.30 -14.92 -15.18
CA MET A 48 22.13 -14.19 -14.66
C MET A 48 21.48 -13.31 -15.75
N GLY A 49 21.75 -13.60 -17.04
CA GLY A 49 21.14 -12.84 -18.14
C GLY A 49 19.66 -13.15 -18.30
N GLY A 50 18.83 -12.13 -18.51
CA GLY A 50 17.40 -12.29 -18.75
C GLY A 50 16.52 -11.42 -17.86
N LYS A 51 15.22 -11.69 -17.92
CA LYS A 51 14.20 -10.97 -17.14
C LYS A 51 13.80 -11.77 -15.92
N TYR A 52 13.71 -11.08 -14.80
CA TYR A 52 13.20 -11.62 -13.54
C TYR A 52 12.03 -10.77 -13.06
N GLU A 53 10.93 -11.40 -12.70
CA GLU A 53 9.89 -10.77 -11.90
C GLU A 53 10.38 -10.70 -10.45
N ILE A 54 10.35 -9.51 -9.88
CA ILE A 54 10.79 -9.24 -8.50
C ILE A 54 9.60 -8.78 -7.68
N ASN A 55 9.30 -9.52 -6.63
CA ASN A 55 8.29 -9.19 -5.64
C ASN A 55 9.00 -8.75 -4.36
N SER A 56 8.82 -7.48 -4.02
CA SER A 56 9.46 -6.85 -2.85
C SER A 56 8.43 -6.54 -1.79
N LYS A 57 8.84 -6.56 -0.52
CA LYS A 57 8.03 -6.20 0.62
C LYS A 57 8.76 -5.21 1.50
N PHE A 58 8.08 -4.12 1.85
CA PHE A 58 8.60 -3.02 2.65
C PHE A 58 7.69 -2.75 3.84
N ASP A 59 8.27 -2.48 4.99
CA ASP A 59 7.60 -1.76 6.06
C ASP A 59 7.87 -0.27 5.88
N ILE A 60 6.90 0.43 5.28
CA ILE A 60 7.00 1.87 5.07
C ILE A 60 6.35 2.67 6.20
N ALA A 61 5.50 2.04 7.02
CA ALA A 61 4.82 2.70 8.13
C ALA A 61 5.78 3.16 9.21
N SER A 62 6.78 2.32 9.53
CA SER A 62 7.70 2.56 10.65
C SER A 62 8.61 3.77 10.46
N ASN A 63 8.97 4.10 9.22
CA ASN A 63 9.96 5.15 8.92
C ASN A 63 9.56 6.01 7.71
N MET A 64 8.28 6.38 7.61
CA MET A 64 7.81 7.21 6.51
C MET A 64 8.30 8.66 6.66
N PRO A 65 9.05 9.23 5.68
CA PRO A 65 9.61 10.56 5.80
C PRO A 65 8.56 11.66 5.60
N GLY A 66 8.71 12.75 6.38
CA GLY A 66 8.01 14.01 6.16
C GLY A 66 6.48 13.93 6.28
N THR A 67 5.80 14.79 5.54
CA THR A 67 4.33 14.96 5.60
C THR A 67 3.53 13.72 5.16
N VAL A 68 4.15 12.77 4.45
CA VAL A 68 3.48 11.51 4.07
C VAL A 68 3.09 10.73 5.31
N GLY A 69 4.01 10.60 6.28
CA GLY A 69 3.72 9.95 7.55
C GLY A 69 2.67 10.69 8.38
N ASP A 70 2.62 12.02 8.29
CA ASP A 70 1.63 12.83 9.01
C ASP A 70 0.22 12.58 8.49
N VAL A 71 0.03 12.53 7.17
CA VAL A 71 -1.27 12.24 6.54
C VAL A 71 -1.77 10.85 6.96
N PHE A 72 -0.90 9.84 6.95
CA PHE A 72 -1.27 8.51 7.39
C PHE A 72 -1.63 8.46 8.87
N ARG A 73 -0.81 9.07 9.73
CA ARG A 73 -1.12 9.17 11.15
C ARG A 73 -2.46 9.87 11.39
N GLU A 74 -2.72 10.97 10.70
CA GLU A 74 -3.99 11.69 10.83
C GLU A 74 -5.20 10.83 10.42
N ILE A 75 -5.09 10.02 9.35
CA ILE A 75 -6.16 9.09 8.96
C ILE A 75 -6.32 7.97 10.01
N VAL A 76 -5.22 7.39 10.47
CA VAL A 76 -5.24 6.32 11.49
C VAL A 76 -5.75 6.87 12.83
N ASP A 77 -5.32 8.04 13.25
CA ASP A 77 -5.77 8.68 14.50
C ASP A 77 -7.26 9.05 14.43
N ALA A 78 -7.70 9.55 13.27
CA ALA A 78 -9.13 9.82 13.04
C ALA A 78 -10.01 8.57 13.14
N THR A 79 -9.43 7.41 12.82
CA THR A 79 -10.15 6.12 12.79
C THR A 79 -10.01 5.31 14.07
N ASN A 80 -8.87 5.42 14.77
CA ASN A 80 -8.54 4.60 15.94
C ASN A 80 -8.51 5.36 17.28
N GLY A 81 -8.30 6.66 17.26
CA GLY A 81 -7.86 7.42 18.44
C GLY A 81 -8.87 8.39 19.04
N THR A 82 -9.99 8.66 18.40
CA THR A 82 -10.92 9.66 18.92
C THR A 82 -11.90 9.04 19.91
N SER A 83 -11.86 9.56 21.14
CA SER A 83 -12.93 9.36 22.12
C SER A 83 -14.25 9.96 21.66
N ASP A 84 -14.22 10.83 20.66
CA ASP A 84 -15.35 11.56 20.10
C ASP A 84 -15.25 11.65 18.56
N PRO A 85 -15.61 10.57 17.83
CA PRO A 85 -15.54 10.54 16.37
C PRO A 85 -16.50 11.53 15.70
N ALA A 86 -17.63 11.89 16.35
CA ALA A 86 -18.55 12.87 15.80
C ALA A 86 -17.93 14.28 15.86
N GLU A 87 -17.30 14.66 16.97
CA GLU A 87 -16.59 15.94 17.09
C GLU A 87 -15.50 16.08 16.04
N TYR A 88 -14.67 15.06 15.88
CA TYR A 88 -13.61 15.07 14.87
C TYR A 88 -14.16 15.35 13.46
N LEU A 89 -15.20 14.61 13.04
CA LEU A 89 -15.80 14.79 11.71
C LEU A 89 -16.46 16.16 11.54
N ILE A 90 -17.16 16.64 12.56
CA ILE A 90 -17.80 17.96 12.55
C ILE A 90 -16.72 19.05 12.44
N MET A 91 -15.65 18.97 13.23
CA MET A 91 -14.56 19.94 13.19
C MET A 91 -13.88 19.95 11.82
N LYS A 92 -13.60 18.79 11.23
CA LYS A 92 -13.02 18.71 9.89
C LYS A 92 -13.96 19.24 8.81
N ALA A 93 -15.25 18.98 8.90
CA ALA A 93 -16.23 19.57 7.99
C ALA A 93 -16.27 21.11 8.15
N LEU A 94 -16.27 21.63 9.37
CA LEU A 94 -16.27 23.06 9.64
C LEU A 94 -14.99 23.76 9.17
N GLU A 95 -13.82 23.13 9.28
CA GLU A 95 -12.56 23.66 8.74
C GLU A 95 -12.69 23.97 7.24
N GLN A 96 -13.38 23.12 6.49
CA GLN A 96 -13.55 23.25 5.04
C GLN A 96 -14.69 24.18 4.62
N MET A 97 -15.59 24.56 5.54
CA MET A 97 -16.70 25.46 5.21
C MET A 97 -16.21 26.90 4.99
N PRO A 98 -16.78 27.61 4.01
CA PRO A 98 -16.54 29.05 3.86
C PRO A 98 -16.89 29.81 5.15
N ALA A 99 -16.12 30.88 5.43
CA ALA A 99 -16.44 31.76 6.54
C ALA A 99 -17.85 32.35 6.37
N GLY A 100 -18.65 32.33 7.45
CA GLY A 100 -20.02 32.84 7.42
C GLY A 100 -20.76 32.59 8.74
N SER A 101 -21.97 33.14 8.84
CA SER A 101 -22.80 33.01 10.05
C SER A 101 -23.11 31.56 10.40
N LEU A 102 -23.35 30.72 9.40
CA LEU A 102 -23.61 29.29 9.59
C LEU A 102 -22.38 28.57 10.20
N LYS A 103 -21.18 28.81 9.67
CA LYS A 103 -19.95 28.26 10.23
C LYS A 103 -19.75 28.66 11.68
N ASN A 104 -19.90 29.96 11.98
CA ASN A 104 -19.72 30.47 13.32
C ASN A 104 -20.74 29.89 14.30
N SER A 105 -22.00 29.76 13.88
CA SER A 105 -23.07 29.18 14.72
C SER A 105 -22.79 27.69 14.99
N LEU A 106 -22.36 26.93 13.97
CA LEU A 106 -21.99 25.51 14.11
C LEU A 106 -20.74 25.35 14.98
N GLN A 107 -19.71 26.19 14.80
CA GLN A 107 -18.51 26.16 15.65
C GLN A 107 -18.82 26.37 17.12
N GLY A 108 -19.72 27.31 17.45
CA GLY A 108 -20.16 27.53 18.81
C GLY A 108 -21.00 26.39 19.41
N ALA A 109 -21.66 25.61 18.54
CA ALA A 109 -22.50 24.48 18.96
C ALA A 109 -21.77 23.15 19.01
N VAL A 110 -20.54 23.05 18.45
CA VAL A 110 -19.79 21.78 18.31
C VAL A 110 -19.72 20.97 19.60
N PRO A 111 -19.31 21.50 20.76
CA PRO A 111 -19.19 20.70 21.96
C PRO A 111 -20.53 20.13 22.45
N PHE A 112 -21.63 20.87 22.23
CA PHE A 112 -22.97 20.40 22.58
C PHE A 112 -23.50 19.38 21.56
N VAL A 113 -23.36 19.69 20.27
CA VAL A 113 -23.86 18.84 19.18
C VAL A 113 -23.07 17.55 19.09
N SER A 114 -21.75 17.58 19.24
CA SER A 114 -20.91 16.38 19.19
C SER A 114 -21.23 15.43 20.33
N GLY A 115 -21.28 15.90 21.56
CA GLY A 115 -21.69 15.06 22.70
C GLY A 115 -23.08 14.45 22.50
N TYR A 116 -24.05 15.25 22.07
CA TYR A 116 -25.40 14.75 21.76
C TYR A 116 -25.41 13.71 20.62
N LEU A 117 -24.62 13.94 19.57
CA LEU A 117 -24.53 13.01 18.44
C LEU A 117 -23.77 11.73 18.81
N ASN A 118 -22.71 11.83 19.62
CA ASN A 118 -22.01 10.63 20.08
C ASN A 118 -22.89 9.70 20.91
N ASP A 119 -23.68 10.26 21.82
CA ASP A 119 -24.64 9.48 22.61
C ASP A 119 -25.68 8.77 21.73
N ARG A 120 -25.92 9.27 20.54
CA ARG A 120 -26.90 8.76 19.59
C ARG A 120 -26.31 8.21 18.30
N LEU A 121 -24.99 8.10 18.23
CA LEU A 121 -24.26 7.62 17.03
C LEU A 121 -24.80 6.28 16.55
N VAL A 122 -25.15 5.37 17.48
CA VAL A 122 -25.73 4.07 17.16
C VAL A 122 -27.08 4.19 16.43
N ALA A 123 -27.84 5.28 16.66
CA ALA A 123 -29.14 5.46 16.05
C ALA A 123 -29.07 5.87 14.57
N PHE A 124 -28.09 6.70 14.19
CA PHE A 124 -27.97 7.23 12.80
C PHE A 124 -26.72 6.74 12.05
N ALA A 125 -25.79 6.11 12.75
CA ALA A 125 -24.59 5.52 12.15
C ALA A 125 -24.13 4.26 12.92
N PRO A 126 -24.95 3.20 13.00
CA PRO A 126 -24.74 2.06 13.91
C PRO A 126 -23.43 1.31 13.68
N ASN A 127 -22.90 1.35 12.47
CA ASN A 127 -21.66 0.67 12.09
C ASN A 127 -20.48 1.63 11.90
N PHE A 128 -20.66 2.93 12.10
CA PHE A 128 -19.69 3.95 11.74
C PHE A 128 -18.34 3.71 12.43
N VAL A 129 -18.32 3.59 13.75
CA VAL A 129 -17.07 3.38 14.52
C VAL A 129 -16.37 2.09 14.11
N THR A 130 -17.13 1.01 13.96
CA THR A 130 -16.57 -0.29 13.56
C THR A 130 -15.97 -0.23 12.16
N LYS A 131 -16.65 0.41 11.22
CA LYS A 131 -16.19 0.52 9.84
C LYS A 131 -15.02 1.50 9.69
N MET A 132 -15.02 2.62 10.43
CA MET A 132 -13.87 3.51 10.47
C MET A 132 -12.64 2.82 11.06
N LYS A 133 -12.79 2.07 12.15
CA LYS A 133 -11.70 1.26 12.72
C LYS A 133 -11.17 0.22 11.73
N LEU A 134 -12.04 -0.40 10.94
CA LEU A 134 -11.63 -1.32 9.88
C LEU A 134 -10.79 -0.62 8.81
N ILE A 135 -11.15 0.61 8.41
CA ILE A 135 -10.34 1.42 7.48
C ILE A 135 -8.95 1.65 8.07
N GLY A 136 -8.87 2.14 9.30
CA GLY A 136 -7.59 2.45 9.95
C GLY A 136 -6.68 1.23 10.07
N THR A 137 -7.21 0.11 10.56
CA THR A 137 -6.43 -1.14 10.68
C THR A 137 -5.99 -1.69 9.33
N THR A 138 -6.82 -1.58 8.31
CA THR A 138 -6.50 -2.04 6.96
C THR A 138 -5.40 -1.19 6.32
N LEU A 139 -5.46 0.13 6.50
CA LEU A 139 -4.40 1.04 6.02
C LEU A 139 -3.08 0.83 6.76
N ASP A 140 -3.11 0.62 8.07
CA ASP A 140 -1.92 0.30 8.87
C ASP A 140 -1.26 -1.01 8.39
N ASP A 141 -2.05 -2.06 8.21
CA ASP A 141 -1.57 -3.34 7.67
C ASP A 141 -1.01 -3.20 6.25
N ALA A 142 -1.67 -2.44 5.39
CA ALA A 142 -1.25 -2.22 4.01
C ALA A 142 0.09 -1.48 3.93
N THR A 143 0.34 -0.52 4.84
CA THR A 143 1.60 0.23 4.87
C THR A 143 2.75 -0.54 5.50
N LYS A 144 2.48 -1.40 6.50
CA LYS A 144 3.48 -2.31 7.09
C LYS A 144 3.88 -3.45 6.17
N ASN A 145 3.01 -3.80 5.23
CA ASN A 145 3.21 -4.89 4.29
C ASN A 145 3.11 -4.40 2.83
N PHE A 146 3.72 -3.24 2.56
CA PHE A 146 3.69 -2.63 1.24
C PHE A 146 4.54 -3.43 0.25
N GLY A 147 3.93 -3.93 -0.81
CA GLY A 147 4.58 -4.68 -1.87
C GLY A 147 4.92 -3.82 -3.08
N LEU A 148 6.07 -4.06 -3.70
CA LEU A 148 6.42 -3.56 -5.04
C LEU A 148 6.56 -4.75 -5.99
N ILE A 149 5.89 -4.67 -7.13
CA ILE A 149 5.99 -5.62 -8.24
C ILE A 149 6.86 -4.97 -9.31
N SER A 150 7.96 -5.63 -9.67
CA SER A 150 8.92 -5.07 -10.61
C SER A 150 9.56 -6.12 -11.50
N GLU A 151 10.18 -5.68 -12.57
CA GLU A 151 11.00 -6.50 -13.47
C GLU A 151 12.47 -6.06 -13.35
N LEU A 152 13.36 -7.01 -13.23
CA LEU A 152 14.80 -6.80 -13.32
C LEU A 152 15.30 -7.44 -14.61
N ASN A 153 15.61 -6.64 -15.62
CA ASN A 153 16.14 -7.12 -16.89
C ASN A 153 17.66 -7.00 -16.89
N VAL A 154 18.33 -8.14 -16.69
CA VAL A 154 19.79 -8.24 -16.53
C VAL A 154 20.44 -8.52 -17.86
N SER A 155 21.50 -7.81 -18.19
CA SER A 155 22.29 -7.95 -19.41
C SER A 155 23.79 -7.67 -19.14
N GLY A 156 24.63 -8.03 -20.08
CA GLY A 156 26.06 -7.82 -20.00
C GLY A 156 26.87 -9.11 -19.91
N ALA A 157 28.17 -9.00 -19.94
CA ALA A 157 29.09 -10.14 -19.79
C ALA A 157 29.31 -10.47 -18.30
N PRO A 158 29.69 -11.70 -17.96
CA PRO A 158 30.10 -12.06 -16.61
C PRO A 158 31.16 -11.07 -16.05
N GLY A 159 30.93 -10.56 -14.87
CA GLY A 159 31.78 -9.53 -14.25
C GLY A 159 31.44 -8.08 -14.61
N ALA A 160 30.60 -7.83 -15.62
CA ALA A 160 30.13 -6.52 -16.05
C ALA A 160 28.62 -6.51 -16.30
N LEU A 161 27.84 -7.15 -15.42
CA LEU A 161 26.41 -7.22 -15.52
C LEU A 161 25.78 -5.87 -15.13
N THR A 162 24.81 -5.46 -15.91
CA THR A 162 23.94 -4.32 -15.62
C THR A 162 22.47 -4.72 -15.75
N SER A 163 21.58 -3.94 -15.20
CA SER A 163 20.16 -4.19 -15.35
C SER A 163 19.35 -2.91 -15.54
N VAL A 164 18.16 -3.12 -16.07
CA VAL A 164 17.06 -2.16 -16.01
C VAL A 164 16.09 -2.68 -14.97
N HIS A 165 15.88 -1.91 -13.89
CA HIS A 165 14.88 -2.23 -12.87
C HIS A 165 13.63 -1.40 -13.15
N THR A 166 12.53 -2.07 -13.50
CA THR A 166 11.26 -1.46 -13.88
C THR A 166 10.19 -1.82 -12.87
N LEU A 167 9.70 -0.84 -12.12
CA LEU A 167 8.56 -1.00 -11.23
C LEU A 167 7.27 -0.96 -12.08
N THR A 168 6.48 -2.01 -12.04
CA THR A 168 5.29 -2.23 -12.87
C THR A 168 3.99 -2.18 -12.08
N GLY A 169 4.06 -2.28 -10.76
CA GLY A 169 2.90 -2.28 -9.90
C GLY A 169 3.25 -2.25 -8.43
N VAL A 170 2.21 -2.20 -7.62
CA VAL A 170 2.27 -2.31 -6.17
C VAL A 170 1.34 -3.40 -5.69
N GLU A 171 1.57 -3.90 -4.49
CA GLU A 171 0.74 -4.90 -3.86
C GLU A 171 0.43 -4.48 -2.42
N PHE A 172 -0.83 -4.64 -2.02
CA PHE A 172 -1.24 -4.40 -0.65
C PHE A 172 -1.72 -5.70 -0.02
N LYS A 173 -1.27 -5.94 1.21
CA LYS A 173 -1.86 -6.98 2.04
C LYS A 173 -3.07 -6.41 2.75
N ILE A 174 -4.25 -6.87 2.37
CA ILE A 174 -5.53 -6.45 2.96
C ILE A 174 -6.17 -7.68 3.60
N GLN A 175 -6.28 -7.67 4.92
CA GLN A 175 -6.61 -8.86 5.71
C GLN A 175 -5.59 -9.98 5.42
N ASN A 176 -6.01 -11.11 4.85
CA ASN A 176 -5.14 -12.21 4.46
C ASN A 176 -4.91 -12.30 2.94
N ASN A 177 -5.43 -11.34 2.17
CA ASN A 177 -5.31 -11.33 0.72
C ASN A 177 -4.21 -10.36 0.27
N GLN A 178 -3.39 -10.79 -0.68
CA GLN A 178 -2.50 -9.92 -1.43
C GLN A 178 -3.24 -9.43 -2.67
N ILE A 179 -3.35 -8.12 -2.81
CA ILE A 179 -4.08 -7.47 -3.90
C ILE A 179 -3.09 -6.66 -4.73
N PRO A 180 -2.74 -7.15 -5.95
CA PRO A 180 -1.86 -6.44 -6.85
C PRO A 180 -2.61 -5.33 -7.60
N PHE A 181 -1.94 -4.20 -7.80
CA PHE A 181 -2.37 -3.07 -8.62
C PHE A 181 -1.30 -2.79 -9.67
N MET A 182 -1.53 -3.24 -10.89
CA MET A 182 -0.59 -3.00 -11.99
C MET A 182 -0.78 -1.58 -12.52
N PHE A 183 0.31 -0.87 -12.73
CA PHE A 183 0.26 0.53 -13.18
C PHE A 183 -0.43 0.70 -14.53
N ALA A 184 -0.32 -0.30 -15.41
CA ALA A 184 -0.99 -0.30 -16.70
C ALA A 184 -2.51 -0.23 -16.59
N ASP A 185 -3.12 -0.86 -15.57
CA ASP A 185 -4.58 -0.89 -15.38
C ASP A 185 -5.14 0.50 -14.98
N TYR A 186 -4.27 1.37 -14.45
CA TYR A 186 -4.62 2.72 -13.96
C TYR A 186 -4.02 3.84 -14.80
N ASN A 187 -3.57 3.54 -16.03
CA ASN A 187 -2.91 4.50 -16.92
C ASN A 187 -1.76 5.25 -16.21
N SER A 188 -1.03 4.55 -15.36
CA SER A 188 0.18 5.06 -14.69
C SER A 188 1.41 4.57 -15.43
N PRO A 189 2.40 5.43 -15.66
CA PRO A 189 3.66 5.00 -16.25
C PRO A 189 4.43 4.10 -15.29
N ASN A 190 5.16 3.14 -15.84
CA ASN A 190 6.13 2.38 -15.08
C ASN A 190 7.27 3.29 -14.60
N VAL A 191 7.87 2.95 -13.47
CA VAL A 191 9.05 3.66 -12.95
C VAL A 191 10.29 2.87 -13.32
N VAL A 192 11.27 3.51 -13.96
CA VAL A 192 12.43 2.83 -14.54
C VAL A 192 13.73 3.39 -13.97
N ALA A 193 14.56 2.48 -13.46
CA ALA A 193 15.95 2.75 -13.13
C ALA A 193 16.87 2.01 -14.12
N ASN A 194 17.63 2.77 -14.91
CA ASN A 194 18.55 2.23 -15.90
C ASN A 194 19.97 2.09 -15.34
N GLY A 195 20.75 1.15 -15.89
CA GLY A 195 22.16 1.01 -15.58
C GLY A 195 22.46 0.56 -14.16
N VAL A 196 21.52 -0.18 -13.54
CA VAL A 196 21.70 -0.71 -12.19
C VAL A 196 22.73 -1.83 -12.24
N GLY A 197 23.86 -1.66 -11.56
CA GLY A 197 24.95 -2.63 -11.53
C GLY A 197 24.53 -3.93 -10.82
N ILE A 198 24.91 -5.06 -11.39
CA ILE A 198 24.73 -6.39 -10.81
C ILE A 198 26.08 -7.04 -10.59
N LYS A 199 26.38 -7.42 -9.35
CA LYS A 199 27.55 -8.22 -9.02
C LYS A 199 27.11 -9.61 -8.60
N LEU A 200 27.57 -10.60 -9.34
CA LEU A 200 27.32 -12.00 -9.06
C LEU A 200 28.62 -12.65 -8.54
N GLU A 201 28.53 -13.32 -7.39
CA GLU A 201 29.64 -14.06 -6.81
C GLU A 201 29.49 -15.56 -7.14
N THR A 202 30.60 -16.29 -7.15
CA THR A 202 30.66 -17.72 -7.49
C THR A 202 29.76 -18.62 -6.62
N ASN A 203 29.45 -18.20 -5.42
CA ASN A 203 28.54 -18.89 -4.51
C ASN A 203 27.05 -18.59 -4.79
N GLY A 204 26.73 -17.92 -5.91
CA GLY A 204 25.37 -17.51 -6.28
C GLY A 204 24.83 -16.32 -5.47
N LYS A 205 25.66 -15.63 -4.69
CA LYS A 205 25.26 -14.36 -4.07
C LYS A 205 25.20 -13.28 -5.12
N VAL A 206 24.08 -12.57 -5.18
CA VAL A 206 23.90 -11.40 -6.05
C VAL A 206 23.84 -10.13 -5.20
N THR A 207 24.48 -9.08 -5.69
CA THR A 207 24.38 -7.72 -5.16
C THR A 207 23.84 -6.81 -6.25
N ILE A 208 22.79 -6.08 -5.93
CA ILE A 208 22.15 -5.06 -6.78
C ILE A 208 22.60 -3.70 -6.27
N SER A 209 23.25 -2.92 -7.13
CA SER A 209 23.81 -1.62 -6.76
C SER A 209 22.75 -0.58 -6.38
N ASP A 210 23.21 0.50 -5.75
CA ASP A 210 22.35 1.63 -5.40
C ASP A 210 21.63 2.18 -6.62
N HIS A 211 20.33 2.33 -6.48
CA HIS A 211 19.47 2.96 -7.48
C HIS A 211 18.23 3.57 -6.84
N LYS A 212 17.47 4.31 -7.65
CA LYS A 212 16.33 5.07 -7.19
C LYS A 212 15.08 4.73 -8.01
N LEU A 213 13.97 4.47 -7.29
CA LEU A 213 12.65 4.27 -7.88
C LEU A 213 11.69 5.33 -7.31
N PRO A 214 11.40 6.41 -8.05
CA PRO A 214 10.49 7.48 -7.60
C PRO A 214 9.03 7.05 -7.82
N LEU A 215 8.25 6.93 -6.75
CA LEU A 215 6.85 6.51 -6.78
C LEU A 215 5.90 7.68 -6.48
N SER A 216 4.87 7.87 -7.31
CA SER A 216 3.73 8.75 -7.02
C SER A 216 2.85 8.09 -5.95
N TYR A 217 3.25 8.25 -4.70
CA TYR A 217 2.71 7.48 -3.58
C TYR A 217 1.26 7.88 -3.24
N GLY A 218 0.92 9.17 -3.38
CA GLY A 218 -0.46 9.64 -3.19
C GLY A 218 -1.44 8.98 -4.16
N LYS A 219 -1.07 8.86 -5.44
CA LYS A 219 -1.86 8.14 -6.43
C LYS A 219 -2.06 6.66 -6.06
N VAL A 220 -1.00 6.01 -5.60
CA VAL A 220 -1.03 4.61 -5.14
C VAL A 220 -1.97 4.44 -3.95
N VAL A 221 -1.87 5.32 -2.95
CA VAL A 221 -2.75 5.32 -1.78
C VAL A 221 -4.21 5.52 -2.16
N ARG A 222 -4.46 6.45 -3.09
CA ARG A 222 -5.81 6.70 -3.57
C ARG A 222 -6.42 5.49 -4.27
N ILE A 223 -5.66 4.84 -5.15
CA ILE A 223 -6.10 3.59 -5.83
C ILE A 223 -6.41 2.52 -4.79
N ALA A 224 -5.52 2.28 -3.82
CA ALA A 224 -5.73 1.30 -2.77
C ALA A 224 -6.98 1.61 -1.94
N LEU A 225 -7.20 2.87 -1.61
CA LEU A 225 -8.37 3.31 -0.86
C LEU A 225 -9.66 3.05 -1.64
N ASP A 226 -9.73 3.53 -2.89
CA ASP A 226 -10.95 3.48 -3.70
C ASP A 226 -11.25 2.06 -4.21
N GLU A 227 -10.24 1.28 -4.59
CA GLU A 227 -10.42 -0.03 -5.23
C GLU A 227 -10.39 -1.21 -4.25
N ALA A 228 -9.81 -1.05 -3.06
CA ALA A 228 -9.66 -2.15 -2.14
C ALA A 228 -10.26 -1.87 -0.75
N VAL A 229 -9.91 -0.75 -0.11
CA VAL A 229 -10.34 -0.49 1.28
C VAL A 229 -11.81 -0.14 1.35
N ILE A 230 -12.29 0.78 0.52
CA ILE A 230 -13.70 1.21 0.51
C ILE A 230 -14.65 0.07 0.18
N PRO A 231 -14.46 -0.72 -0.89
CA PRO A 231 -15.32 -1.86 -1.19
C PRO A 231 -15.33 -2.96 -0.12
N LEU A 232 -14.24 -3.09 0.66
CA LEU A 232 -14.19 -4.01 1.80
C LEU A 232 -15.10 -3.54 2.95
N VAL A 233 -15.16 -2.23 3.16
CA VAL A 233 -15.96 -1.62 4.23
C VAL A 233 -17.43 -1.54 3.84
N ASP A 234 -17.69 -1.16 2.60
CA ASP A 234 -19.02 -1.07 2.01
C ASP A 234 -18.96 -1.38 0.50
N SER A 235 -19.48 -2.56 0.13
CA SER A 235 -19.47 -3.03 -1.27
C SER A 235 -20.32 -2.17 -2.24
N GLN A 236 -21.14 -1.27 -1.72
CA GLN A 236 -21.95 -0.34 -2.51
C GLN A 236 -21.22 0.99 -2.76
N ALA A 237 -20.25 1.33 -1.94
CA ALA A 237 -19.47 2.56 -2.06
C ALA A 237 -18.26 2.36 -2.99
N ARG A 238 -17.95 3.38 -3.81
CA ARG A 238 -16.82 3.40 -4.75
C ARG A 238 -15.80 4.48 -4.43
N ASN A 239 -16.12 5.35 -3.49
CA ASN A 239 -15.28 6.45 -3.05
C ASN A 239 -15.68 6.87 -1.62
N LEU A 240 -14.84 7.68 -0.98
CA LEU A 240 -15.08 8.13 0.40
C LEU A 240 -16.40 8.88 0.57
N ASN A 241 -16.84 9.65 -0.42
CA ASN A 241 -18.09 10.39 -0.32
C ASN A 241 -19.29 9.44 -0.26
N GLU A 242 -19.34 8.45 -1.16
CA GLU A 242 -20.38 7.43 -1.15
C GLU A 242 -20.34 6.62 0.15
N LEU A 243 -19.13 6.24 0.60
CA LEU A 243 -18.97 5.54 1.86
C LEU A 243 -19.53 6.34 3.05
N PHE A 244 -19.21 7.61 3.16
CA PHE A 244 -19.69 8.45 4.27
C PHE A 244 -21.19 8.64 4.22
N VAL A 245 -21.76 8.88 3.03
CA VAL A 245 -23.22 9.01 2.85
C VAL A 245 -23.94 7.71 3.18
N ASN A 246 -23.36 6.56 2.85
CA ASN A 246 -23.94 5.26 3.19
C ASN A 246 -23.82 4.91 4.68
N LEU A 247 -22.81 5.44 5.37
CA LEU A 247 -22.57 5.17 6.79
C LEU A 247 -23.33 6.08 7.73
N VAL A 248 -23.72 7.28 7.28
CA VAL A 248 -24.34 8.33 8.11
C VAL A 248 -25.71 8.68 7.56
N ASP A 249 -26.76 8.38 8.31
CA ASP A 249 -28.12 8.80 7.99
C ASP A 249 -28.30 10.30 8.32
N CYS A 250 -27.99 11.16 7.36
CA CYS A 250 -28.11 12.61 7.50
C CYS A 250 -29.56 13.09 7.77
N GLN A 251 -30.56 12.33 7.35
CA GLN A 251 -31.96 12.65 7.70
C GLN A 251 -32.18 12.51 9.19
N GLN A 252 -31.73 11.41 9.79
CA GLN A 252 -31.80 11.21 11.23
C GLN A 252 -30.94 12.21 11.99
N VAL A 253 -29.73 12.52 11.51
CA VAL A 253 -28.87 13.58 12.06
C VAL A 253 -29.63 14.91 12.08
N GLY A 254 -30.27 15.27 10.96
CA GLY A 254 -31.04 16.51 10.84
C GLY A 254 -32.22 16.59 11.85
N ILE A 255 -32.96 15.48 11.97
CA ILE A 255 -34.06 15.39 12.94
C ILE A 255 -33.53 15.56 14.38
N LYS A 256 -32.47 14.83 14.73
CA LYS A 256 -31.93 14.84 16.10
C LYS A 256 -31.33 16.21 16.50
N ILE A 257 -30.65 16.88 15.57
CA ILE A 257 -30.14 18.24 15.83
C ILE A 257 -31.29 19.22 15.95
N ALA A 258 -32.29 19.15 15.08
CA ALA A 258 -33.47 20.02 15.15
C ALA A 258 -34.24 19.87 16.49
N GLU A 259 -34.42 18.61 16.93
CA GLU A 259 -35.00 18.29 18.25
C GLU A 259 -34.14 18.90 19.40
N ALA A 260 -32.83 18.70 19.39
CA ALA A 260 -31.91 19.16 20.43
C ALA A 260 -31.88 20.70 20.57
N LEU A 261 -31.96 21.39 19.43
CA LEU A 261 -31.92 22.84 19.36
C LEU A 261 -33.32 23.48 19.42
N ASN A 262 -34.40 22.70 19.47
CA ASN A 262 -35.79 23.11 19.38
C ASN A 262 -36.06 24.00 18.15
N ILE A 263 -35.51 23.61 17.00
CA ILE A 263 -35.63 24.32 15.72
C ILE A 263 -36.47 23.49 14.77
N ASN A 264 -37.52 24.04 14.19
CA ASN A 264 -38.41 23.34 13.27
C ASN A 264 -37.86 23.39 11.81
N SER A 265 -36.61 22.91 11.60
CA SER A 265 -36.00 22.90 10.28
C SER A 265 -34.98 21.72 10.13
N PRO A 266 -35.42 20.45 10.26
CA PRO A 266 -34.53 19.30 10.15
C PRO A 266 -33.84 19.20 8.78
N SER A 267 -34.50 19.60 7.69
CA SER A 267 -33.95 19.54 6.33
C SER A 267 -32.72 20.46 6.12
N ALA A 268 -32.65 21.58 6.87
CA ALA A 268 -31.46 22.44 6.81
C ALA A 268 -30.22 21.70 7.38
N PHE A 269 -30.41 20.98 8.48
CA PHE A 269 -29.34 20.22 9.13
C PHE A 269 -28.99 18.95 8.34
N GLU A 270 -29.98 18.28 7.70
CA GLU A 270 -29.75 17.19 6.75
C GLU A 270 -28.85 17.65 5.58
N SER A 271 -29.20 18.78 4.97
CA SER A 271 -28.39 19.36 3.88
C SER A 271 -26.99 19.74 4.35
N ALA A 272 -26.85 20.30 5.55
CA ALA A 272 -25.55 20.62 6.13
C ALA A 272 -24.72 19.35 6.42
N CYS A 273 -25.36 18.29 6.91
CA CYS A 273 -24.72 16.98 7.12
C CYS A 273 -24.18 16.42 5.79
N ASN A 274 -25.01 16.29 4.77
CA ASN A 274 -24.61 15.79 3.46
C ASN A 274 -23.47 16.64 2.84
N GLY A 275 -23.57 17.95 2.91
CA GLY A 275 -22.52 18.88 2.49
C GLY A 275 -21.22 18.69 3.27
N GLY A 276 -21.33 18.52 4.58
CA GLY A 276 -20.19 18.26 5.47
C GLY A 276 -19.46 16.94 5.15
N LEU A 277 -20.19 15.87 4.90
CA LEU A 277 -19.61 14.58 4.50
C LEU A 277 -18.87 14.69 3.17
N THR A 278 -19.45 15.37 2.18
CA THR A 278 -18.81 15.63 0.88
C THR A 278 -17.52 16.44 1.03
N LEU A 279 -17.55 17.49 1.87
CA LEU A 279 -16.36 18.30 2.13
C LEU A 279 -15.28 17.50 2.88
N ALA A 280 -15.66 16.66 3.85
CA ALA A 280 -14.74 15.82 4.58
C ALA A 280 -14.04 14.80 3.64
N ALA A 281 -14.79 14.13 2.78
CA ALA A 281 -14.24 13.23 1.76
C ALA A 281 -13.26 13.98 0.83
N GLY A 282 -13.66 15.16 0.34
CA GLY A 282 -12.81 16.01 -0.50
C GLY A 282 -11.54 16.45 0.21
N ALA A 283 -11.60 16.80 1.49
CA ALA A 283 -10.42 17.16 2.29
C ALA A 283 -9.41 16.02 2.42
N ILE A 284 -9.89 14.79 2.65
CA ILE A 284 -9.02 13.60 2.71
C ILE A 284 -8.36 13.37 1.35
N TYR A 285 -9.11 13.41 0.26
CA TYR A 285 -8.54 13.26 -1.08
C TYR A 285 -7.53 14.35 -1.42
N ASN A 286 -7.79 15.61 -1.04
CA ASN A 286 -6.84 16.70 -1.24
C ASN A 286 -5.53 16.47 -0.48
N LYS A 287 -5.59 15.95 0.75
CA LYS A 287 -4.40 15.58 1.51
C LYS A 287 -3.62 14.42 0.86
N ILE A 288 -4.33 13.40 0.40
CA ILE A 288 -3.71 12.28 -0.34
C ILE A 288 -3.04 12.79 -1.62
N ASN A 289 -3.72 13.64 -2.40
CA ASN A 289 -3.16 14.21 -3.62
C ASN A 289 -1.95 15.13 -3.34
N ALA A 290 -1.93 15.83 -2.19
CA ALA A 290 -0.81 16.66 -1.78
C ALA A 290 0.48 15.86 -1.50
N ILE A 291 0.37 14.56 -1.23
CA ILE A 291 1.52 13.66 -1.11
C ILE A 291 2.31 13.62 -2.43
N ASP A 292 1.63 13.72 -3.58
CA ASP A 292 2.28 13.69 -4.89
C ASP A 292 2.93 15.02 -5.31
N ALA A 293 2.98 16.03 -4.42
CA ALA A 293 3.81 17.21 -4.61
C ALA A 293 5.31 16.87 -4.74
N ALA A 294 5.73 15.73 -4.23
CA ALA A 294 7.04 15.12 -4.46
C ALA A 294 6.86 13.59 -4.60
N ALA A 295 7.79 12.94 -5.30
CA ALA A 295 7.80 11.48 -5.34
C ALA A 295 8.31 10.90 -4.01
N LEU A 296 7.80 9.74 -3.63
CA LEU A 296 8.41 8.90 -2.60
C LEU A 296 9.54 8.10 -3.26
N ASP A 297 10.76 8.44 -2.95
CA ASP A 297 11.97 7.85 -3.53
C ASP A 297 12.40 6.61 -2.76
N PHE A 298 12.32 5.45 -3.36
CA PHE A 298 12.99 4.25 -2.87
C PHE A 298 14.45 4.30 -3.35
N LYS A 299 15.36 4.74 -2.48
CA LYS A 299 16.81 4.75 -2.70
C LYS A 299 17.38 3.45 -2.13
N ILE A 300 17.52 2.44 -2.96
CA ILE A 300 17.74 1.06 -2.53
C ILE A 300 18.95 0.43 -3.17
N ASN A 301 19.56 -0.50 -2.44
CA ASN A 301 20.46 -1.52 -2.93
C ASN A 301 20.05 -2.89 -2.35
N GLY A 302 20.45 -3.97 -2.99
CA GLY A 302 19.98 -5.28 -2.59
C GLY A 302 21.05 -6.35 -2.55
N THR A 303 20.84 -7.34 -1.68
CA THR A 303 21.61 -8.58 -1.69
C THR A 303 20.67 -9.76 -1.64
N ALA A 304 20.97 -10.83 -2.39
CA ALA A 304 20.14 -12.02 -2.42
C ALA A 304 21.00 -13.25 -2.75
N LYS A 305 20.35 -14.41 -2.75
CA LYS A 305 20.91 -15.69 -3.20
C LYS A 305 20.17 -16.14 -4.46
N CYS A 306 20.93 -16.44 -5.51
CA CYS A 306 20.39 -17.03 -6.72
C CYS A 306 20.56 -18.56 -6.72
N SER A 307 19.66 -19.27 -7.37
CA SER A 307 19.74 -20.70 -7.61
C SER A 307 19.24 -21.05 -9.02
N ASP A 308 19.85 -22.06 -9.60
CA ASP A 308 19.42 -22.73 -10.83
C ASP A 308 18.64 -23.98 -10.43
N ALA A 309 17.32 -23.92 -10.55
CA ALA A 309 16.44 -25.01 -10.11
C ALA A 309 16.23 -26.05 -11.21
N ASN A 310 16.33 -25.64 -12.47
CA ASN A 310 16.12 -26.52 -13.66
C ASN A 310 17.42 -27.07 -14.25
N ARG A 311 18.58 -26.59 -13.79
CA ARG A 311 19.92 -26.99 -14.20
C ARG A 311 20.21 -26.73 -15.68
N ASP A 312 19.84 -25.55 -16.16
CA ASP A 312 20.10 -25.09 -17.52
C ASP A 312 21.28 -24.10 -17.64
N ASP A 313 22.11 -24.01 -16.60
CA ASP A 313 23.22 -23.08 -16.46
C ASP A 313 22.80 -21.61 -16.38
N LYS A 314 21.54 -21.35 -15.98
CA LYS A 314 21.01 -20.02 -15.68
C LYS A 314 20.38 -20.00 -14.31
N TYR A 315 20.46 -18.86 -13.68
CA TYR A 315 19.74 -18.66 -12.43
C TYR A 315 18.25 -18.43 -12.70
N ASP A 316 17.39 -19.30 -12.15
CA ASP A 316 15.94 -19.21 -12.27
C ASP A 316 15.30 -18.40 -11.15
N THR A 317 15.91 -18.47 -9.97
CA THR A 317 15.30 -17.90 -8.76
C THR A 317 16.27 -17.01 -8.02
N ILE A 318 15.70 -15.95 -7.46
CA ILE A 318 16.34 -15.03 -6.53
C ILE A 318 15.59 -15.16 -5.20
N ALA A 319 16.28 -15.61 -4.18
CA ALA A 319 15.68 -15.87 -2.87
C ALA A 319 16.44 -15.18 -1.74
N ARG A 320 15.80 -15.07 -0.57
CA ARG A 320 16.37 -14.44 0.64
C ARG A 320 16.93 -13.04 0.37
N GLY A 321 16.27 -12.31 -0.54
CA GLY A 321 16.63 -10.95 -0.88
C GLY A 321 16.37 -10.00 0.29
N ALA A 322 17.32 -9.10 0.53
CA ALA A 322 17.17 -8.01 1.47
C ALA A 322 17.51 -6.69 0.75
N TRP A 323 16.60 -5.73 0.82
CA TRP A 323 16.86 -4.36 0.41
C TRP A 323 17.42 -3.58 1.60
N ALA A 324 18.41 -2.76 1.35
CA ALA A 324 18.92 -1.74 2.27
C ALA A 324 18.83 -0.37 1.59
N GLY A 325 18.83 0.70 2.39
CA GLY A 325 18.81 2.06 1.85
C GLY A 325 17.89 2.99 2.61
N LYS A 326 17.24 3.90 1.87
CA LYS A 326 16.42 4.95 2.44
C LYS A 326 15.13 5.17 1.65
N LEU A 327 14.11 5.63 2.36
CA LEU A 327 12.97 6.31 1.76
C LEU A 327 13.24 7.82 1.77
N GLY A 328 13.11 8.47 0.63
CA GLY A 328 13.27 9.92 0.50
C GLY A 328 11.95 10.58 0.10
N TYR A 329 11.62 11.73 0.72
CA TYR A 329 10.46 12.53 0.32
C TYR A 329 10.75 14.01 0.56
N ALA A 330 10.54 14.83 -0.48
CA ALA A 330 10.74 16.30 -0.40
C ALA A 330 12.10 16.72 0.19
N GLY A 331 13.17 15.96 -0.10
CA GLY A 331 14.51 16.24 0.42
C GLY A 331 14.83 15.68 1.81
N VAL A 332 13.86 15.04 2.46
CA VAL A 332 14.05 14.35 3.76
C VAL A 332 14.20 12.86 3.53
N ASP A 333 15.25 12.25 4.07
CA ASP A 333 15.51 10.82 3.99
C ASP A 333 15.30 10.15 5.35
N ALA A 334 14.65 8.98 5.33
CA ALA A 334 14.55 8.07 6.47
C ALA A 334 15.14 6.71 6.10
N ASN A 335 15.76 6.02 7.05
CA ASN A 335 16.28 4.68 6.78
C ASN A 335 15.12 3.70 6.53
N LEU A 336 15.32 2.80 5.58
CA LEU A 336 14.41 1.67 5.41
C LEU A 336 14.36 0.84 6.69
N ALA A 337 13.15 0.45 7.08
CA ALA A 337 12.95 -0.62 8.04
C ALA A 337 13.23 -1.99 7.38
N THR A 338 12.56 -3.04 7.82
CA THR A 338 12.69 -4.36 7.20
C THR A 338 12.17 -4.32 5.76
N ALA A 339 13.03 -4.70 4.81
CA ALA A 339 12.66 -4.79 3.40
C ALA A 339 13.26 -6.05 2.78
N THR A 340 12.41 -6.85 2.13
CA THR A 340 12.80 -8.14 1.55
C THR A 340 12.36 -8.23 0.11
N PHE A 341 12.97 -9.13 -0.66
CA PHE A 341 12.51 -9.46 -2.01
C PHE A 341 12.81 -10.91 -2.39
N ALA A 342 12.04 -11.36 -3.36
CA ALA A 342 12.29 -12.61 -4.07
C ALA A 342 12.02 -12.40 -5.55
N GLY A 343 12.60 -13.23 -6.39
CA GLY A 343 12.41 -13.12 -7.83
C GLY A 343 12.42 -14.48 -8.52
N LYS A 344 11.85 -14.50 -9.72
CA LYS A 344 11.81 -15.68 -10.59
C LYS A 344 12.04 -15.23 -12.02
N SER A 345 12.79 -16.04 -12.79
CA SER A 345 12.96 -15.83 -14.23
C SER A 345 11.62 -15.93 -14.96
N MET A 346 11.43 -15.07 -15.95
CA MET A 346 10.22 -14.98 -16.77
C MET A 346 10.40 -15.75 -18.08
#